data_530a9f231d83ffde16e1f9356c4f0e2a
#
_entry.id   530a9f231d83ffde16e1f9356c4f0e2a
#
_cell.length_a   1.000
_cell.length_b   1.000
_cell.length_c   1.000
_cell.angle_alpha   90.00
_cell.angle_beta   90.00
_cell.angle_gamma   90.00
#
_symmetry.space_group_name_H-M   'P 1'
#
loop_
_entity.id
_entity.type
_entity.pdbx_description
1 polymer ?
#
loop_
_entity_poly.entity_id
_entity_poly.type
_entity_poly.pdbx_seq_one_letter_code
_entity_poly.pdbx_strand_id
1 'polypeptide(L)'
;DLEAEFKEKPVTQDPNAIEEDRGGVEVPDGYVYDPSRGALHDYCTNSPDQFPAPGVNADFSGACAIHDMCYEKDYGNADAMVACDTAFLKNLRTVCKAVYTSALDPRLSGCLNTADTYYKAVVAVHPKNYFR
;
A
#
# COMPACT_ATOMS: atom_id res chain seq x y z
N ASP A 1 9.55 21.49 -1.39
CA ASP A 1 8.45 20.68 -0.91
C ASP A 1 8.87 19.21 -0.85
N LEU A 2 8.85 18.64 0.33
CA LEU A 2 9.27 17.26 0.55
C LEU A 2 8.47 16.26 -0.26
N GLU A 3 7.20 16.51 -0.41
CA GLU A 3 6.34 15.63 -1.18
C GLU A 3 6.73 15.60 -2.64
N ALA A 4 7.02 16.73 -3.19
CA ALA A 4 7.49 16.83 -4.56
C ALA A 4 8.82 16.11 -4.72
N GLU A 5 9.71 16.24 -3.75
CA GLU A 5 10.99 15.55 -3.78
C GLU A 5 10.81 14.04 -3.75
N PHE A 6 9.91 13.53 -2.93
CA PHE A 6 9.63 12.11 -2.90
C PHE A 6 9.05 11.60 -4.22
N LYS A 7 8.18 12.36 -4.84
CA LYS A 7 7.59 11.98 -6.10
C LYS A 7 8.58 11.96 -7.24
N GLU A 8 9.51 12.91 -7.24
CA GLU A 8 10.44 13.07 -8.35
C GLU A 8 11.68 12.23 -8.21
N LYS A 9 12.03 11.94 -6.98
CA LYS A 9 13.30 11.35 -6.65
C LYS A 9 13.60 10.02 -7.34
N PRO A 10 12.67 9.09 -7.39
CA PRO A 10 13.10 7.74 -7.70
C PRO A 10 13.17 7.42 -9.16
N VAL A 11 12.38 8.02 -9.98
CA VAL A 11 12.01 7.28 -11.16
C VAL A 11 12.69 7.75 -12.40
N THR A 12 12.89 9.01 -12.49
CA THR A 12 13.22 9.62 -13.75
C THR A 12 14.70 9.62 -14.08
N GLN A 13 15.54 9.27 -13.13
CA GLN A 13 16.97 9.46 -13.24
C GLN A 13 17.73 8.21 -13.67
N ASP A 14 17.16 7.05 -13.47
CA ASP A 14 17.81 5.79 -13.80
C ASP A 14 17.10 5.15 -14.99
N PRO A 15 17.78 5.05 -16.16
CA PRO A 15 17.17 4.47 -17.34
C PRO A 15 16.84 2.98 -17.19
N ASN A 16 17.37 2.33 -16.16
CA ASN A 16 17.07 0.94 -15.87
C ASN A 16 16.03 0.78 -14.78
N ALA A 17 15.50 1.89 -14.26
CA ALA A 17 14.50 1.83 -13.21
C ALA A 17 13.25 1.14 -13.72
N ILE A 18 12.67 0.32 -12.85
CA ILE A 18 11.41 -0.35 -13.14
C ILE A 18 10.29 0.66 -12.93
N GLU A 19 9.33 0.68 -13.83
CA GLU A 19 8.16 1.54 -13.68
C GLU A 19 7.36 1.14 -12.46
N GLU A 20 6.64 2.12 -11.91
CA GLU A 20 5.75 1.93 -10.77
C GLU A 20 4.34 2.29 -11.20
N ASP A 21 3.36 1.47 -10.80
CA ASP A 21 1.97 1.74 -11.14
C ASP A 21 1.08 1.44 -9.94
N ARG A 22 0.34 2.44 -9.51
CA ARG A 22 -0.61 2.31 -8.40
C ARG A 22 -1.93 1.66 -8.79
N GLY A 23 -2.10 1.33 -10.05
CA GLY A 23 -3.31 0.66 -10.52
C GLY A 23 -4.59 1.44 -10.26
N GLY A 24 -4.51 2.76 -10.25
CA GLY A 24 -5.66 3.62 -9.98
C GLY A 24 -5.97 3.83 -8.49
N VAL A 25 -5.27 3.15 -7.59
CA VAL A 25 -5.45 3.31 -6.15
C VAL A 25 -4.42 4.34 -5.67
N GLU A 26 -4.80 5.59 -5.68
CA GLU A 26 -3.88 6.70 -5.41
C GLU A 26 -3.81 7.04 -3.94
N VAL A 27 -2.71 7.69 -3.55
CA VAL A 27 -2.58 8.24 -2.21
C VAL A 27 -3.61 9.35 -2.05
N PRO A 28 -4.48 9.29 -1.03
CA PRO A 28 -5.51 10.31 -0.87
C PRO A 28 -4.95 11.70 -0.61
N ASP A 29 -5.67 12.71 -1.07
CA ASP A 29 -5.36 14.08 -0.69
C ASP A 29 -5.46 14.21 0.83
N GLY A 30 -4.56 14.95 1.41
CA GLY A 30 -4.53 15.11 2.86
C GLY A 30 -3.76 14.06 3.62
N TYR A 31 -3.30 12.99 2.96
CA TYR A 31 -2.42 12.03 3.62
C TYR A 31 -1.07 12.70 3.93
N VAL A 32 -0.61 12.54 5.16
CA VAL A 32 0.68 13.08 5.58
C VAL A 32 1.68 11.94 5.67
N TYR A 33 2.63 11.93 4.75
CA TYR A 33 3.74 10.99 4.78
C TYR A 33 4.84 11.54 5.68
N ASP A 34 5.00 10.93 6.84
CA ASP A 34 6.02 11.32 7.81
C ASP A 34 6.35 10.08 8.65
N PRO A 35 7.33 9.27 8.23
CA PRO A 35 7.68 8.04 8.95
C PRO A 35 8.08 8.26 10.40
N SER A 36 8.54 9.47 10.75
CA SER A 36 8.88 9.77 12.14
C SER A 36 7.65 9.78 13.06
N ARG A 37 6.46 9.89 12.49
CA ARG A 37 5.19 9.87 13.24
C ARG A 37 4.63 8.45 13.40
N GLY A 38 5.28 7.46 12.81
CA GLY A 38 4.93 6.06 13.04
C GLY A 38 4.03 5.45 11.97
N ALA A 39 3.38 4.36 12.35
CA ALA A 39 2.71 3.43 11.45
C ALA A 39 1.51 3.99 10.70
N LEU A 40 0.98 5.13 11.07
CA LEU A 40 -0.15 5.74 10.36
C LEU A 40 0.28 6.79 9.35
N HIS A 41 1.58 6.95 9.15
CA HIS A 41 2.14 7.98 8.28
C HIS A 41 3.32 7.48 7.44
N ASP A 42 3.44 6.17 7.22
CA ASP A 42 4.60 5.60 6.55
C ASP A 42 4.25 4.65 5.40
N TYR A 43 3.09 4.82 4.79
CA TYR A 43 2.57 3.93 3.76
C TYR A 43 2.48 2.50 4.28
N CYS A 44 3.21 1.58 3.68
CA CYS A 44 3.16 0.16 4.05
C CYS A 44 4.13 -0.13 5.19
N THR A 45 3.62 -0.06 6.41
CA THR A 45 4.41 -0.23 7.63
C THR A 45 5.15 -1.56 7.66
N ASN A 46 6.47 -1.49 7.84
CA ASN A 46 7.35 -2.67 7.94
C ASN A 46 7.31 -3.58 6.72
N SER A 47 6.85 -3.07 5.59
CA SER A 47 6.74 -3.82 4.34
C SER A 47 7.14 -2.93 3.19
N PRO A 48 7.65 -3.49 2.08
CA PRO A 48 7.93 -2.68 0.90
C PRO A 48 6.65 -2.01 0.38
N ASP A 49 6.79 -0.79 -0.11
CA ASP A 49 5.66 -0.09 -0.72
C ASP A 49 5.31 -0.65 -2.09
N GLN A 50 6.20 -1.41 -2.69
CA GLN A 50 6.01 -1.94 -4.03
C GLN A 50 6.29 -3.43 -4.10
N PHE A 51 5.53 -4.10 -4.95
CA PHE A 51 5.78 -5.48 -5.32
C PHE A 51 6.78 -5.46 -6.50
N PRO A 52 8.02 -5.93 -6.30
CA PRO A 52 9.02 -5.91 -7.37
C PRO A 52 8.72 -6.98 -8.42
N ALA A 53 8.68 -6.57 -9.66
CA ALA A 53 8.43 -7.49 -10.76
C ALA A 53 9.09 -6.98 -12.04
N PRO A 54 9.41 -7.87 -12.98
CA PRO A 54 9.97 -7.42 -14.26
C PRO A 54 9.04 -6.43 -14.97
N GLY A 55 9.59 -5.37 -15.49
CA GLY A 55 8.88 -4.37 -16.27
C GLY A 55 8.21 -3.29 -15.45
N VAL A 56 7.27 -3.64 -14.59
CA VAL A 56 6.53 -2.69 -13.79
C VAL A 56 6.25 -3.25 -12.40
N ASN A 57 6.49 -2.45 -11.37
CA ASN A 57 6.14 -2.80 -10.00
C ASN A 57 4.71 -2.37 -9.71
N ALA A 58 3.95 -3.23 -9.03
CA ALA A 58 2.69 -2.80 -8.44
C ALA A 58 3.02 -1.94 -7.22
N ASP A 59 2.52 -0.72 -7.20
CA ASP A 59 2.79 0.24 -6.12
C ASP A 59 1.62 0.25 -5.15
N PHE A 60 1.85 -0.25 -3.95
CA PHE A 60 0.83 -0.37 -2.90
C PHE A 60 0.73 0.88 -2.03
N SER A 61 1.51 1.92 -2.29
CA SER A 61 1.53 3.10 -1.41
C SER A 61 0.15 3.74 -1.26
N GLY A 62 -0.64 3.79 -2.34
CA GLY A 62 -2.01 4.31 -2.28
C GLY A 62 -2.91 3.47 -1.37
N ALA A 63 -2.88 2.15 -1.54
CA ALA A 63 -3.67 1.25 -0.71
C ALA A 63 -3.27 1.35 0.76
N CYS A 64 -1.97 1.41 1.04
CA CYS A 64 -1.46 1.54 2.39
C CYS A 64 -1.82 2.89 3.01
N ALA A 65 -1.76 3.98 2.23
CA ALA A 65 -2.12 5.31 2.69
C ALA A 65 -3.62 5.39 3.05
N ILE A 66 -4.47 4.81 2.23
CA ILE A 66 -5.91 4.75 2.52
C ILE A 66 -6.15 3.99 3.82
N HIS A 67 -5.45 2.88 4.01
CA HIS A 67 -5.55 2.07 5.23
C HIS A 67 -5.09 2.86 6.45
N ASP A 68 -3.97 3.58 6.34
CA ASP A 68 -3.46 4.42 7.43
C ASP A 68 -4.48 5.48 7.84
N MET A 69 -5.06 6.17 6.87
CA MET A 69 -6.07 7.21 7.16
C MET A 69 -7.34 6.61 7.75
N CYS A 70 -7.73 5.44 7.28
CA CYS A 70 -8.88 4.72 7.81
C CYS A 70 -8.67 4.37 9.28
N TYR A 71 -7.50 3.86 9.61
CA TYR A 71 -7.15 3.53 11.00
C TYR A 71 -7.12 4.77 11.87
N GLU A 72 -6.54 5.85 11.39
CA GLU A 72 -6.45 7.09 12.16
C GLU A 72 -7.84 7.62 12.51
N LYS A 73 -8.75 7.60 11.54
CA LYS A 73 -10.12 8.04 11.74
C LYS A 73 -10.89 7.16 12.72
N ASP A 74 -10.71 5.85 12.61
CA ASP A 74 -11.51 4.87 13.34
C ASP A 74 -10.77 4.27 14.54
N TYR A 75 -9.71 4.90 14.97
CA TYR A 75 -8.87 4.40 16.05
C TYR A 75 -9.69 4.15 17.30
N GLY A 76 -9.56 2.95 17.85
CA GLY A 76 -10.30 2.54 19.04
C GLY A 76 -11.65 1.90 18.74
N ASN A 77 -12.10 1.90 17.50
CA ASN A 77 -13.33 1.21 17.09
C ASN A 77 -12.97 -0.09 16.36
N ALA A 78 -13.05 -1.21 17.06
CA ALA A 78 -12.63 -2.49 16.55
C ALA A 78 -13.34 -2.90 15.25
N ASP A 79 -14.65 -2.73 15.21
CA ASP A 79 -15.40 -3.13 14.03
C ASP A 79 -15.06 -2.27 12.81
N ALA A 80 -14.88 -0.98 13.02
CA ALA A 80 -14.50 -0.07 11.94
C ALA A 80 -13.09 -0.37 11.44
N MET A 81 -12.17 -0.73 12.33
CA MET A 81 -10.82 -1.10 11.94
C MET A 81 -10.78 -2.42 11.17
N VAL A 82 -11.65 -3.37 11.50
CA VAL A 82 -11.81 -4.58 10.68
C VAL A 82 -12.27 -4.23 9.27
N ALA A 83 -13.20 -3.30 9.15
CA ALA A 83 -13.64 -2.83 7.83
C ALA A 83 -12.50 -2.15 7.06
N CYS A 84 -11.63 -1.43 7.75
CA CYS A 84 -10.42 -0.85 7.15
C CYS A 84 -9.52 -1.94 6.56
N ASP A 85 -9.35 -3.04 7.27
CA ASP A 85 -8.52 -4.16 6.80
C ASP A 85 -9.11 -4.83 5.57
N THR A 86 -10.42 -5.02 5.55
CA THR A 86 -11.12 -5.61 4.41
C THR A 86 -10.98 -4.73 3.17
N ALA A 87 -11.15 -3.42 3.34
CA ALA A 87 -10.96 -2.47 2.26
C ALA A 87 -9.51 -2.44 1.77
N PHE A 88 -8.56 -2.61 2.68
CA PHE A 88 -7.14 -2.67 2.35
C PHE A 88 -6.84 -3.85 1.41
N LEU A 89 -7.33 -5.04 1.75
CA LEU A 89 -7.16 -6.22 0.89
C LEU A 89 -7.76 -5.97 -0.49
N LYS A 90 -8.96 -5.42 -0.55
CA LYS A 90 -9.63 -5.11 -1.81
C LYS A 90 -8.78 -4.16 -2.65
N ASN A 91 -8.24 -3.11 -2.04
CA ASN A 91 -7.42 -2.13 -2.74
C ASN A 91 -6.11 -2.73 -3.23
N LEU A 92 -5.45 -3.54 -2.42
CA LEU A 92 -4.22 -4.23 -2.84
C LEU A 92 -4.48 -5.12 -4.06
N ARG A 93 -5.56 -5.88 -4.04
CA ARG A 93 -5.93 -6.74 -5.16
C ARG A 93 -6.28 -5.93 -6.40
N THR A 94 -6.94 -4.80 -6.21
CA THR A 94 -7.25 -3.90 -7.32
C THR A 94 -5.97 -3.44 -8.01
N VAL A 95 -4.97 -3.05 -7.24
CA VAL A 95 -3.67 -2.66 -7.78
C VAL A 95 -3.07 -3.79 -8.62
N CYS A 96 -3.01 -5.00 -8.05
CA CYS A 96 -2.43 -6.16 -8.76
C CYS A 96 -3.11 -6.42 -10.10
N LYS A 97 -4.43 -6.41 -10.10
CA LYS A 97 -5.21 -6.72 -11.30
C LYS A 97 -5.15 -5.61 -12.35
N ALA A 98 -4.97 -4.38 -11.92
CA ALA A 98 -4.84 -3.25 -12.84
C ALA A 98 -3.46 -3.19 -13.47
N VAL A 99 -2.42 -3.55 -12.72
CA VAL A 99 -1.04 -3.52 -13.20
C VAL A 99 -0.72 -4.74 -14.06
N TYR A 100 -1.14 -5.93 -13.62
CA TYR A 100 -0.91 -7.19 -14.34
C TYR A 100 -2.26 -7.72 -14.81
N THR A 101 -2.63 -7.34 -16.03
CA THR A 101 -4.01 -7.48 -16.51
C THR A 101 -4.37 -8.85 -17.03
N SER A 102 -3.40 -9.72 -17.30
CA SER A 102 -3.67 -11.04 -17.83
C SER A 102 -3.68 -12.09 -16.72
N ALA A 103 -4.71 -12.93 -16.71
CA ALA A 103 -4.78 -14.05 -15.77
C ALA A 103 -3.63 -15.04 -15.95
N LEU A 104 -2.99 -15.03 -17.11
CA LEU A 104 -1.86 -15.91 -17.40
C LEU A 104 -0.51 -15.31 -17.00
N ASP A 105 -0.51 -14.08 -16.54
CA ASP A 105 0.72 -13.38 -16.14
C ASP A 105 1.16 -13.88 -14.75
N PRO A 106 2.33 -14.53 -14.63
CA PRO A 106 2.79 -15.02 -13.32
C PRO A 106 3.02 -13.91 -12.31
N ARG A 107 3.23 -12.68 -12.75
CA ARG A 107 3.36 -11.53 -11.84
C ARG A 107 2.06 -11.26 -11.10
N LEU A 108 0.91 -11.51 -11.74
CA LEU A 108 -0.40 -11.34 -11.10
C LEU A 108 -0.54 -12.27 -9.90
N SER A 109 -0.23 -13.54 -10.08
CA SER A 109 -0.31 -14.52 -8.99
C SER A 109 0.59 -14.13 -7.82
N GLY A 110 1.83 -13.75 -8.12
CA GLY A 110 2.77 -13.30 -7.08
C GLY A 110 2.29 -12.05 -6.35
N CYS A 111 1.76 -11.10 -7.10
CA CYS A 111 1.21 -9.86 -6.53
C CYS A 111 0.03 -10.14 -5.60
N LEU A 112 -0.90 -11.00 -6.03
CA LEU A 112 -2.07 -11.37 -5.22
C LEU A 112 -1.67 -12.11 -3.94
N ASN A 113 -0.66 -12.99 -4.02
CA ASN A 113 -0.14 -13.66 -2.84
C ASN A 113 0.48 -12.67 -1.87
N THR A 114 1.20 -11.68 -2.38
CA THR A 114 1.78 -10.63 -1.56
C THR A 114 0.70 -9.77 -0.92
N ALA A 115 -0.36 -9.45 -1.65
CA ALA A 115 -1.52 -8.72 -1.12
C ALA A 115 -2.14 -9.47 0.06
N ASP A 116 -2.31 -10.78 -0.06
CA ASP A 116 -2.84 -11.60 1.03
C ASP A 116 -1.91 -11.59 2.24
N THR A 117 -0.61 -11.61 2.02
CA THR A 117 0.38 -11.54 3.10
C THR A 117 0.29 -10.22 3.84
N TYR A 118 0.16 -9.10 3.12
CA TYR A 118 0.02 -7.78 3.73
C TYR A 118 -1.27 -7.69 4.57
N TYR A 119 -2.35 -8.23 4.03
CA TYR A 119 -3.62 -8.26 4.76
C TYR A 119 -3.51 -9.07 6.05
N LYS A 120 -2.93 -10.26 5.99
CA LYS A 120 -2.75 -11.10 7.16
C LYS A 120 -1.88 -10.41 8.22
N ALA A 121 -0.88 -9.68 7.78
CA ALA A 121 0.02 -8.96 8.69
C ALA A 121 -0.73 -7.89 9.48
N VAL A 122 -1.58 -7.08 8.81
CA VAL A 122 -2.31 -6.03 9.53
C VAL A 122 -3.36 -6.62 10.46
N VAL A 123 -4.04 -7.69 10.05
CA VAL A 123 -5.00 -8.37 10.91
C VAL A 123 -4.33 -8.93 12.16
N ALA A 124 -3.12 -9.47 12.00
CA ALA A 124 -2.39 -10.08 13.12
C ALA A 124 -1.94 -9.05 14.16
N VAL A 125 -1.58 -7.85 13.73
CA VAL A 125 -0.97 -6.87 14.63
C VAL A 125 -1.94 -5.85 15.22
N HIS A 126 -3.02 -5.50 14.51
CA HIS A 126 -3.85 -4.39 14.94
C HIS A 126 -4.49 -4.58 16.32
N PRO A 127 -4.96 -5.76 16.74
CA PRO A 127 -5.52 -5.88 18.07
C PRO A 127 -4.52 -5.54 19.18
N LYS A 128 -3.24 -5.75 18.92
CA LYS A 128 -2.18 -5.54 19.90
C LYS A 128 -1.63 -4.13 19.89
N ASN A 129 -1.59 -3.51 18.73
CA ASN A 129 -0.86 -2.27 18.52
C ASN A 129 -1.74 -1.05 18.31
N TYR A 130 -2.99 -1.25 17.87
CA TYR A 130 -3.86 -0.13 17.47
C TYR A 130 -5.04 0.09 18.39
N PHE A 131 -5.33 -0.84 19.29
CA PHE A 131 -6.46 -0.73 20.23
C PHE A 131 -6.04 -0.37 21.65
N ARG A 132 -4.86 0.11 21.79
CA ARG A 132 -4.39 0.50 23.11
C ARG A 132 -4.71 1.94 23.42
#